data_4bb8b6e7ed9dbf016a8f30852d84c588
#
_entry.id   4bb8b6e7ed9dbf016a8f30852d84c588
#
_cell.length_a   1.000
_cell.length_b   1.000
_cell.length_c   1.000
_cell.angle_alpha   90.00
_cell.angle_beta   90.00
_cell.angle_gamma   90.00
#
_symmetry.space_group_name_H-M   'P 1'
#
loop_
_entity.id
_entity.type
_entity.pdbx_description
1 polymer ?
#
loop_
_entity_poly.entity_id
_entity_poly.type
_entity_poly.pdbx_seq_one_letter_code
_entity_poly.pdbx_strand_id
1 'polypeptide(L)'
;MPVTIDTSPPAERADFIREIVAADVRAGRHATIVTRFPPEPNGYLHIGHAKSICLNFGVARDFGGHCNLRFDDTNPVKEEQEYIDAIQSDIRWLGFDWGEHLYHASDYFEQLYEWAVHLIRNGDAYVDDLSADEIREHRGTLTEPGRNSPYRDRPAEENVDLFARMRAGEFPNGARVLRAKIDMASPNINLRDPVLYRIVHAPHPRTGDAWNIYPTYDFAHGQSDAIEGVTHSICTLEFEAHRPLYDWLIEHLPVPSRPHQYEFARLNLTYTVLSKRFLLRLVEEGRVRGWDDPRMPTISGLRRRGFPAEGIRDFAEMVGVTKTDSVIEYGQLEYAVRAVLNRTAPRRFGVLDPLRVVIENYPEGETESVDVPNNPEDPAAGSRAVPFQRELWIEREDFMEEPAPKFFRLAPGREVRLRAAYFITCQEVVKDAAGRVIELRCTYDPATRGGDAPDGRRPKATLHWVSAAHALPAEVRLYDHLYTRPDPGAGGDLLADLNPGSETVVPGALVEPSLADAQPGKTVQFERLGYFAADADSRAGALVFNRTLTLKDTWAKVQARGG
;
A
#
# COMPACT_ATOMS: atom_id res chain seq x y z
N MET A 1 31.33 -5.20 -29.01
CA MET A 1 30.62 -4.01 -29.52
C MET A 1 29.98 -3.35 -28.32
N PRO A 2 30.13 -2.04 -28.12
CA PRO A 2 29.45 -1.39 -27.02
C PRO A 2 27.93 -1.49 -27.24
N VAL A 3 27.22 -2.00 -26.27
CA VAL A 3 25.73 -2.00 -26.22
C VAL A 3 25.34 -0.53 -26.15
N THR A 4 24.72 -0.02 -27.19
CA THR A 4 24.08 1.29 -27.17
C THR A 4 22.86 1.18 -26.24
N ILE A 5 23.00 1.70 -25.03
CA ILE A 5 21.86 1.86 -24.12
C ILE A 5 20.91 2.88 -24.79
N ASP A 6 19.69 2.47 -25.07
CA ASP A 6 18.64 3.40 -25.51
C ASP A 6 18.37 4.37 -24.34
N THR A 7 18.77 5.61 -24.50
CA THR A 7 18.68 6.67 -23.50
C THR A 7 17.35 7.41 -23.51
N SER A 8 16.42 6.99 -24.36
CA SER A 8 15.07 7.54 -24.39
C SER A 8 14.24 6.86 -23.27
N PRO A 9 13.59 7.62 -22.41
CA PRO A 9 12.60 7.02 -21.50
C PRO A 9 11.53 6.32 -22.36
N PRO A 10 11.02 5.16 -21.95
CA PRO A 10 9.87 4.55 -22.61
C PRO A 10 8.78 5.62 -22.77
N ALA A 11 8.29 5.84 -23.97
CA ALA A 11 7.37 6.94 -24.31
C ALA A 11 6.08 6.94 -23.45
N GLU A 12 5.77 5.81 -22.81
CA GLU A 12 4.62 5.62 -21.92
C GLU A 12 4.89 6.05 -20.46
N ARG A 13 6.14 6.39 -20.07
CA ARG A 13 6.54 6.68 -18.68
C ARG A 13 7.29 8.00 -18.53
N ALA A 14 7.07 8.95 -19.41
CA ALA A 14 7.74 10.24 -19.32
C ALA A 14 7.21 11.04 -18.11
N ASP A 15 8.10 11.36 -17.16
CA ASP A 15 7.89 12.29 -16.07
C ASP A 15 9.15 13.15 -15.88
N PHE A 16 9.05 14.25 -15.14
CA PHE A 16 10.15 15.19 -15.01
C PHE A 16 11.40 14.58 -14.35
N ILE A 17 11.27 13.57 -13.45
CA ILE A 17 12.41 12.86 -12.86
C ILE A 17 13.13 12.05 -13.94
N ARG A 18 12.39 11.27 -14.72
CA ARG A 18 12.96 10.49 -15.83
C ARG A 18 13.59 11.37 -16.90
N GLU A 19 13.02 12.54 -17.16
CA GLU A 19 13.61 13.54 -18.08
C GLU A 19 14.97 14.05 -17.58
N ILE A 20 15.08 14.35 -16.26
CA ILE A 20 16.34 14.75 -15.63
C ILE A 20 17.37 13.63 -15.75
N VAL A 21 17.01 12.41 -15.34
CA VAL A 21 17.92 11.25 -15.41
C VAL A 21 18.37 10.99 -16.86
N ALA A 22 17.45 11.05 -17.82
CA ALA A 22 17.77 10.88 -19.25
C ALA A 22 18.75 11.98 -19.75
N ALA A 23 18.60 13.22 -19.29
CA ALA A 23 19.51 14.31 -19.63
C ALA A 23 20.91 14.06 -19.04
N ASP A 24 21.00 13.55 -17.80
CA ASP A 24 22.27 13.25 -17.14
C ASP A 24 22.99 12.06 -17.78
N VAL A 25 22.24 11.02 -18.18
CA VAL A 25 22.79 9.89 -18.95
C VAL A 25 23.33 10.36 -20.30
N ARG A 26 22.57 11.16 -21.05
CA ARG A 26 23.04 11.72 -22.34
C ARG A 26 24.28 12.61 -22.20
N ALA A 27 24.38 13.33 -21.09
CA ALA A 27 25.53 14.17 -20.78
C ALA A 27 26.73 13.37 -20.26
N GLY A 28 26.61 12.05 -20.03
CA GLY A 28 27.65 11.20 -19.47
C GLY A 28 28.04 11.57 -18.03
N ARG A 29 27.14 12.17 -17.26
CA ARG A 29 27.43 12.61 -15.88
C ARG A 29 27.66 11.46 -14.92
N HIS A 30 26.97 10.33 -15.15
CA HIS A 30 27.03 9.14 -14.33
C HIS A 30 27.26 7.90 -15.18
N ALA A 31 28.13 7.00 -14.73
CA ALA A 31 28.37 5.72 -15.39
C ALA A 31 27.22 4.73 -15.17
N THR A 32 26.58 4.83 -14.02
CA THR A 32 25.43 4.01 -13.61
C THR A 32 24.46 4.90 -12.85
N ILE A 33 23.20 4.70 -13.05
CA ILE A 33 22.15 5.40 -12.28
C ILE A 33 21.90 4.61 -10.99
N VAL A 34 22.07 5.28 -9.86
CA VAL A 34 21.84 4.74 -8.53
C VAL A 34 20.80 5.61 -7.82
N THR A 35 19.69 4.99 -7.45
CA THR A 35 18.67 5.58 -6.61
C THR A 35 18.64 4.89 -5.25
N ARG A 36 17.79 5.30 -4.33
CA ARG A 36 17.61 4.60 -3.05
C ARG A 36 16.19 4.76 -2.48
N PHE A 37 15.76 3.79 -1.71
CA PHE A 37 14.60 3.87 -0.83
C PHE A 37 15.09 3.74 0.62
N PRO A 38 15.05 4.82 1.44
CA PRO A 38 15.63 4.88 2.77
C PRO A 38 14.58 4.91 3.88
N PRO A 39 13.83 3.82 4.14
CA PRO A 39 12.80 3.83 5.20
C PRO A 39 13.44 3.84 6.59
N GLU A 40 12.82 4.59 7.53
CA GLU A 40 13.05 4.35 8.96
C GLU A 40 12.39 3.03 9.37
N PRO A 41 13.10 2.11 10.09
CA PRO A 41 12.55 0.82 10.52
C PRO A 41 11.68 0.97 11.79
N ASN A 42 10.66 1.80 11.73
CA ASN A 42 9.84 2.22 12.85
C ASN A 42 8.33 2.06 12.60
N GLY A 43 7.92 1.29 11.58
CA GLY A 43 6.52 0.97 11.24
C GLY A 43 6.36 0.32 9.88
N TYR A 44 5.14 -0.13 9.61
CA TYR A 44 4.76 -0.75 8.36
C TYR A 44 4.65 0.27 7.23
N LEU A 45 4.99 -0.17 6.01
CA LEU A 45 4.84 0.64 4.81
C LEU A 45 3.35 0.78 4.45
N HIS A 46 3.00 1.93 3.87
CA HIS A 46 1.66 2.22 3.37
C HIS A 46 1.68 2.57 1.88
N ILE A 47 0.52 2.74 1.28
CA ILE A 47 0.36 3.01 -0.17
C ILE A 47 1.18 4.22 -0.65
N GLY A 48 1.40 5.23 0.20
CA GLY A 48 2.27 6.36 -0.12
C GLY A 48 3.73 5.94 -0.33
N HIS A 49 4.23 5.00 0.50
CA HIS A 49 5.56 4.41 0.31
C HIS A 49 5.63 3.55 -0.95
N ALA A 50 4.54 2.84 -1.32
CA ALA A 50 4.50 2.07 -2.56
C ALA A 50 4.75 2.96 -3.79
N LYS A 51 4.19 4.19 -3.83
CA LYS A 51 4.48 5.16 -4.90
C LYS A 51 5.97 5.51 -4.96
N SER A 52 6.61 5.78 -3.81
CA SER A 52 8.04 6.08 -3.73
C SER A 52 8.91 4.89 -4.14
N ILE A 53 8.55 3.68 -3.72
CA ILE A 53 9.25 2.44 -4.11
C ILE A 53 9.14 2.24 -5.63
N CYS A 54 7.94 2.34 -6.20
CA CYS A 54 7.73 2.20 -7.64
C CYS A 54 8.54 3.22 -8.44
N LEU A 55 8.65 4.46 -7.94
CA LEU A 55 9.44 5.51 -8.60
C LEU A 55 10.94 5.21 -8.51
N ASN A 56 11.49 4.99 -7.32
CA ASN A 56 12.93 4.80 -7.14
C ASN A 56 13.44 3.55 -7.84
N PHE A 57 12.82 2.39 -7.60
CA PHE A 57 13.19 1.14 -8.27
C PHE A 57 12.88 1.18 -9.77
N GLY A 58 11.78 1.84 -10.16
CA GLY A 58 11.39 2.00 -11.56
C GLY A 58 12.40 2.82 -12.34
N VAL A 59 12.80 3.99 -11.83
CA VAL A 59 13.83 4.85 -12.47
C VAL A 59 15.14 4.08 -12.61
N ALA A 60 15.64 3.45 -11.55
CA ALA A 60 16.87 2.67 -11.62
C ALA A 60 16.81 1.60 -12.71
N ARG A 61 15.73 0.80 -12.74
CA ARG A 61 15.51 -0.24 -13.75
C ARG A 61 15.43 0.32 -15.17
N ASP A 62 14.68 1.39 -15.37
CA ASP A 62 14.43 1.99 -16.69
C ASP A 62 15.74 2.52 -17.33
N PHE A 63 16.73 2.88 -16.52
CA PHE A 63 18.06 3.35 -16.97
C PHE A 63 19.20 2.35 -16.73
N GLY A 64 18.88 1.06 -16.48
CA GLY A 64 19.89 -0.01 -16.35
C GLY A 64 20.77 0.09 -15.12
N GLY A 65 20.33 0.81 -14.09
CA GLY A 65 21.01 0.96 -12.81
C GLY A 65 20.42 0.07 -11.71
N HIS A 66 20.61 0.46 -10.45
CA HIS A 66 20.08 -0.23 -9.29
C HIS A 66 19.53 0.75 -8.24
N CYS A 67 18.66 0.25 -7.37
CA CYS A 67 18.12 1.00 -6.27
C CYS A 67 18.57 0.39 -4.94
N ASN A 68 19.21 1.18 -4.09
CA ASN A 68 19.64 0.77 -2.76
C ASN A 68 18.43 0.73 -1.81
N LEU A 69 18.37 -0.29 -0.97
CA LEU A 69 17.54 -0.28 0.23
C LEU A 69 18.43 0.10 1.41
N ARG A 70 18.23 1.27 2.00
CA ARG A 70 18.94 1.69 3.21
C ARG A 70 17.98 1.91 4.35
N PHE A 71 18.14 1.18 5.42
CA PHE A 71 17.45 1.48 6.66
C PHE A 71 18.06 2.72 7.31
N ASP A 72 17.26 3.77 7.49
CA ASP A 72 17.65 4.95 8.26
C ASP A 72 17.45 4.66 9.75
N ASP A 73 18.41 3.95 10.32
CA ASP A 73 18.45 3.51 11.69
C ASP A 73 19.28 4.47 12.57
N THR A 74 19.04 5.78 12.43
CA THR A 74 19.73 6.83 13.21
C THR A 74 19.11 7.10 14.58
N ASN A 75 17.97 6.46 14.90
CA ASN A 75 17.24 6.68 16.14
C ASN A 75 17.09 5.39 16.96
N PRO A 76 17.95 5.14 17.97
CA PRO A 76 18.01 3.88 18.71
C PRO A 76 16.72 3.50 19.45
N VAL A 77 15.81 4.45 19.70
CA VAL A 77 14.64 4.27 20.59
C VAL A 77 13.41 3.78 19.85
N LYS A 78 13.42 3.70 18.49
CA LYS A 78 12.21 3.47 17.71
C LYS A 78 12.28 2.32 16.71
N GLU A 79 13.36 1.58 16.71
CA GLU A 79 13.65 0.59 15.68
C GLU A 79 13.35 -0.81 16.17
N GLU A 80 12.60 -1.57 15.37
CA GLU A 80 12.21 -2.94 15.68
C GLU A 80 12.47 -3.85 14.47
N GLN A 81 12.97 -5.07 14.73
CA GLN A 81 13.26 -6.08 13.71
C GLN A 81 12.01 -6.44 12.88
N GLU A 82 10.85 -6.46 13.52
CA GLU A 82 9.57 -6.71 12.85
C GLU A 82 9.35 -5.77 11.66
N TYR A 83 9.66 -4.47 11.83
CA TYR A 83 9.48 -3.49 10.75
C TYR A 83 10.49 -3.69 9.63
N ILE A 84 11.74 -4.05 9.94
CA ILE A 84 12.75 -4.37 8.94
C ILE A 84 12.28 -5.54 8.06
N ASP A 85 11.78 -6.61 8.67
CA ASP A 85 11.30 -7.80 7.96
C ASP A 85 10.06 -7.48 7.12
N ALA A 86 9.11 -6.71 7.68
CA ALA A 86 7.91 -6.28 6.98
C ALA A 86 8.23 -5.41 5.76
N ILE A 87 9.13 -4.43 5.89
CA ILE A 87 9.57 -3.54 4.82
C ILE A 87 10.19 -4.35 3.67
N GLN A 88 11.10 -5.26 3.98
CA GLN A 88 11.72 -6.11 2.96
C GLN A 88 10.69 -7.01 2.27
N SER A 89 9.77 -7.61 3.03
CA SER A 89 8.68 -8.42 2.49
C SER A 89 7.79 -7.63 1.54
N ASP A 90 7.43 -6.40 1.90
CA ASP A 90 6.54 -5.54 1.12
C ASP A 90 7.18 -5.07 -0.19
N ILE A 91 8.49 -4.73 -0.18
CA ILE A 91 9.23 -4.35 -1.40
C ILE A 91 9.30 -5.54 -2.36
N ARG A 92 9.63 -6.75 -1.86
CA ARG A 92 9.66 -7.97 -2.68
C ARG A 92 8.28 -8.33 -3.22
N TRP A 93 7.25 -8.19 -2.40
CA TRP A 93 5.88 -8.43 -2.84
C TRP A 93 5.45 -7.45 -3.95
N LEU A 94 5.89 -6.19 -3.89
CA LEU A 94 5.70 -5.23 -4.98
C LEU A 94 6.47 -5.60 -6.26
N GLY A 95 7.31 -6.65 -6.25
CA GLY A 95 8.06 -7.14 -7.40
C GLY A 95 9.39 -6.43 -7.61
N PHE A 96 9.95 -5.82 -6.57
CA PHE A 96 11.26 -5.19 -6.59
C PHE A 96 12.27 -5.94 -5.73
N ASP A 97 13.54 -5.81 -6.09
CA ASP A 97 14.66 -6.38 -5.35
C ASP A 97 15.84 -5.39 -5.39
N TRP A 98 16.54 -5.31 -4.28
CA TRP A 98 17.73 -4.47 -4.12
C TRP A 98 19.04 -5.25 -4.36
N GLY A 99 18.97 -6.57 -4.57
CA GLY A 99 20.14 -7.42 -4.74
C GLY A 99 21.09 -7.38 -3.54
N GLU A 100 22.34 -7.02 -3.79
CA GLU A 100 23.38 -6.88 -2.75
C GLU A 100 23.39 -5.49 -2.08
N HIS A 101 22.53 -4.57 -2.51
CA HIS A 101 22.53 -3.16 -2.10
C HIS A 101 21.61 -2.91 -0.90
N LEU A 102 21.83 -3.65 0.18
CA LEU A 102 21.17 -3.46 1.48
C LEU A 102 22.15 -2.77 2.44
N TYR A 103 21.76 -1.61 2.95
CA TYR A 103 22.58 -0.77 3.81
C TYR A 103 21.83 -0.35 5.07
N HIS A 104 22.59 0.10 6.07
CA HIS A 104 22.06 0.71 7.28
C HIS A 104 22.85 2.00 7.57
N ALA A 105 22.18 3.07 7.97
CA ALA A 105 22.84 4.31 8.33
C ALA A 105 23.83 4.11 9.50
N SER A 106 23.54 3.18 10.41
CA SER A 106 24.42 2.81 11.52
C SER A 106 25.77 2.20 11.09
N ASP A 107 25.88 1.66 9.87
CA ASP A 107 27.16 1.17 9.35
C ASP A 107 28.17 2.31 9.11
N TYR A 108 27.68 3.55 9.02
CA TYR A 108 28.46 4.74 8.71
C TYR A 108 28.73 5.62 9.92
N PHE A 109 28.31 5.28 11.12
CA PHE A 109 28.40 6.14 12.31
C PHE A 109 29.82 6.63 12.60
N GLU A 110 30.84 5.81 12.41
CA GLU A 110 32.23 6.25 12.60
C GLU A 110 32.64 7.28 11.55
N GLN A 111 32.34 7.05 10.28
CA GLN A 111 32.64 8.00 9.20
C GLN A 111 31.86 9.31 9.37
N LEU A 112 30.61 9.23 9.79
CA LEU A 112 29.79 10.43 10.08
C LEU A 112 30.37 11.22 11.25
N TYR A 113 30.87 10.54 12.28
CA TYR A 113 31.55 11.17 13.41
C TYR A 113 32.83 11.89 12.97
N GLU A 114 33.67 11.25 12.16
CA GLU A 114 34.89 11.85 11.62
C GLU A 114 34.57 13.09 10.77
N TRP A 115 33.52 13.05 9.96
CA TRP A 115 33.06 14.19 9.18
C TRP A 115 32.50 15.33 10.06
N ALA A 116 31.83 15.00 11.15
CA ALA A 116 31.40 16.01 12.11
C ALA A 116 32.63 16.71 12.76
N VAL A 117 33.68 15.96 13.12
CA VAL A 117 34.95 16.50 13.62
C VAL A 117 35.64 17.36 12.55
N HIS A 118 35.56 16.98 11.27
CA HIS A 118 36.08 17.78 10.15
C HIS A 118 35.38 19.14 10.09
N LEU A 119 34.05 19.22 10.16
CA LEU A 119 33.32 20.48 10.20
C LEU A 119 33.72 21.34 11.41
N ILE A 120 33.89 20.75 12.59
CA ILE A 120 34.33 21.48 13.78
C ILE A 120 35.70 22.12 13.56
N ARG A 121 36.67 21.34 13.02
CA ARG A 121 38.02 21.82 12.78
C ARG A 121 38.11 22.94 11.75
N ASN A 122 37.21 22.92 10.77
CA ASN A 122 37.09 23.97 9.75
C ASN A 122 36.34 25.21 10.25
N GLY A 123 35.74 25.16 11.45
CA GLY A 123 34.93 26.24 11.98
C GLY A 123 33.48 26.26 11.45
N ASP A 124 33.06 25.20 10.79
CA ASP A 124 31.74 25.03 10.17
C ASP A 124 30.71 24.35 11.11
N ALA A 125 31.15 23.93 12.31
CA ALA A 125 30.27 23.38 13.36
C ALA A 125 30.78 23.73 14.76
N TYR A 126 29.87 23.75 15.72
CA TYR A 126 30.17 24.02 17.13
C TYR A 126 29.25 23.23 18.06
N VAL A 127 29.76 22.93 19.27
CA VAL A 127 28.97 22.34 20.36
C VAL A 127 28.17 23.46 21.04
N ASP A 128 26.88 23.27 21.13
CA ASP A 128 25.95 24.22 21.75
C ASP A 128 25.42 23.65 23.07
N ASP A 129 25.49 24.44 24.14
CA ASP A 129 25.02 24.05 25.48
C ASP A 129 23.58 24.54 25.73
N LEU A 130 22.91 25.17 24.74
CA LEU A 130 21.51 25.56 24.83
C LEU A 130 20.59 24.33 24.83
N SER A 131 19.56 24.37 25.66
CA SER A 131 18.48 23.39 25.65
C SER A 131 17.68 23.43 24.33
N ALA A 132 16.89 22.40 24.07
CA ALA A 132 16.05 22.34 22.86
C ALA A 132 15.05 23.52 22.76
N ASP A 133 14.53 24.00 23.91
CA ASP A 133 13.60 25.13 23.93
C ASP A 133 14.32 26.45 23.65
N GLU A 134 15.51 26.67 24.24
CA GLU A 134 16.35 27.83 23.95
C GLU A 134 16.82 27.84 22.49
N ILE A 135 17.21 26.71 21.92
CA ILE A 135 17.55 26.59 20.50
C ILE A 135 16.35 26.97 19.63
N ARG A 136 15.14 26.53 19.99
CA ARG A 136 13.91 26.91 19.28
C ARG A 136 13.64 28.38 19.33
N GLU A 137 13.82 29.01 20.49
CA GLU A 137 13.68 30.44 20.68
C GLU A 137 14.74 31.22 19.88
N HIS A 138 16.02 30.83 19.96
CA HIS A 138 17.11 31.46 19.21
C HIS A 138 16.95 31.33 17.69
N ARG A 139 16.36 30.21 17.21
CA ARG A 139 16.13 30.00 15.78
C ARG A 139 15.17 31.02 15.16
N GLY A 140 14.28 31.61 15.97
CA GLY A 140 13.27 32.57 15.49
C GLY A 140 12.12 31.89 14.75
N THR A 141 11.41 32.68 13.94
CA THR A 141 10.22 32.26 13.19
C THR A 141 10.44 32.41 11.68
N LEU A 142 9.45 32.05 10.85
CA LEU A 142 9.51 32.29 9.40
C LEU A 142 9.59 33.77 9.03
N THR A 143 9.09 34.66 9.90
CA THR A 143 9.04 36.09 9.69
C THR A 143 10.09 36.89 10.49
N GLU A 144 10.73 36.22 11.46
CA GLU A 144 11.75 36.85 12.32
C GLU A 144 13.06 36.05 12.19
N PRO A 145 14.21 36.75 11.98
CA PRO A 145 15.50 36.10 11.92
C PRO A 145 15.87 35.46 13.26
N GLY A 146 16.75 34.46 13.21
CA GLY A 146 17.31 33.88 14.42
C GLY A 146 18.38 34.74 15.07
N ARG A 147 18.79 34.36 16.27
CA ARG A 147 19.87 34.96 17.06
C ARG A 147 21.01 33.94 17.24
N ASN A 148 22.25 34.41 17.16
CA ASN A 148 23.40 33.57 17.43
C ASN A 148 23.34 32.95 18.84
N SER A 149 23.74 31.69 18.98
CA SER A 149 24.03 31.13 20.30
C SER A 149 25.26 31.79 20.92
N PRO A 150 25.30 31.97 22.27
CA PRO A 150 26.49 32.47 22.96
C PRO A 150 27.70 31.49 22.78
N TYR A 151 27.46 30.27 22.40
CA TYR A 151 28.50 29.24 22.22
C TYR A 151 29.00 29.13 20.76
N ARG A 152 28.40 29.88 19.83
CA ARG A 152 28.67 29.81 18.39
C ARG A 152 30.13 30.08 18.02
N ASP A 153 30.79 30.94 18.77
CA ASP A 153 32.18 31.35 18.49
C ASP A 153 33.22 30.68 19.44
N ARG A 154 32.83 29.53 20.07
CA ARG A 154 33.72 28.69 20.86
C ARG A 154 34.88 28.21 19.98
N PRO A 155 36.16 28.20 20.48
CA PRO A 155 37.31 27.70 19.73
C PRO A 155 37.14 26.25 19.21
N ALA A 156 37.69 25.95 18.05
CA ALA A 156 37.55 24.65 17.43
C ALA A 156 38.12 23.51 18.31
N GLU A 157 39.26 23.71 18.95
CA GLU A 157 39.87 22.71 19.85
C GLU A 157 38.96 22.39 21.04
N GLU A 158 38.29 23.40 21.63
CA GLU A 158 37.33 23.20 22.71
C GLU A 158 36.09 22.43 22.23
N ASN A 159 35.60 22.75 21.04
CA ASN A 159 34.48 22.04 20.44
C ASN A 159 34.83 20.57 20.12
N VAL A 160 36.05 20.28 19.64
CA VAL A 160 36.51 18.89 19.40
C VAL A 160 36.57 18.11 20.71
N ASP A 161 37.14 18.71 21.80
CA ASP A 161 37.16 18.07 23.13
C ASP A 161 35.76 17.77 23.63
N LEU A 162 34.87 18.78 23.60
CA LEU A 162 33.48 18.60 24.06
C LEU A 162 32.74 17.56 23.25
N PHE A 163 32.91 17.49 21.94
CA PHE A 163 32.26 16.51 21.07
C PHE A 163 32.77 15.08 21.35
N ALA A 164 34.07 14.92 21.60
CA ALA A 164 34.64 13.65 22.01
C ALA A 164 34.07 13.19 23.37
N ARG A 165 33.91 14.10 24.33
CA ARG A 165 33.32 13.82 25.64
C ARG A 165 31.81 13.54 25.55
N MET A 166 31.09 14.17 24.59
CA MET A 166 29.70 13.81 24.29
C MET A 166 29.62 12.35 23.80
N ARG A 167 30.52 11.93 22.91
CA ARG A 167 30.62 10.54 22.45
C ARG A 167 30.96 9.58 23.59
N ALA A 168 31.85 9.99 24.50
CA ALA A 168 32.23 9.19 25.68
C ALA A 168 31.08 9.02 26.70
N GLY A 169 29.96 9.76 26.55
CA GLY A 169 28.82 9.65 27.47
C GLY A 169 28.95 10.45 28.74
N GLU A 170 29.83 11.46 28.78
CA GLU A 170 30.05 12.28 29.99
C GLU A 170 28.89 13.21 30.33
N PHE A 171 28.02 13.51 29.36
CA PHE A 171 26.93 14.47 29.50
C PHE A 171 25.55 13.80 29.39
N PRO A 172 24.55 14.22 30.18
CA PRO A 172 23.22 13.66 30.13
C PRO A 172 22.48 14.05 28.82
N ASN A 173 21.41 13.32 28.51
CA ASN A 173 20.54 13.62 27.37
C ASN A 173 20.07 15.08 27.39
N GLY A 174 20.16 15.75 26.25
CA GLY A 174 19.73 17.14 26.09
C GLY A 174 20.67 18.20 26.63
N ALA A 175 21.79 17.83 27.27
CA ALA A 175 22.75 18.80 27.83
C ALA A 175 23.53 19.57 26.75
N ARG A 176 23.79 18.92 25.62
CA ARG A 176 24.54 19.48 24.48
C ARG A 176 24.10 18.88 23.17
N VAL A 177 24.30 19.67 22.11
CA VAL A 177 24.14 19.24 20.73
C VAL A 177 25.31 19.74 19.89
N LEU A 178 25.60 19.07 18.75
CA LEU A 178 26.44 19.65 17.73
C LEU A 178 25.56 20.36 16.71
N ARG A 179 25.91 21.62 16.35
CA ARG A 179 25.21 22.40 15.36
C ARG A 179 26.13 22.81 14.22
N ALA A 180 25.60 22.85 12.99
CA ALA A 180 26.30 23.50 11.89
C ALA A 180 26.36 25.02 12.15
N LYS A 181 27.39 25.67 11.63
CA LYS A 181 27.60 27.12 11.70
C LYS A 181 27.37 27.73 10.32
N ILE A 182 26.12 28.06 10.00
CA ILE A 182 25.72 28.55 8.67
C ILE A 182 25.25 30.02 8.75
N ASP A 183 23.96 30.28 8.85
CA ASP A 183 23.40 31.61 8.86
C ASP A 183 22.11 31.72 9.67
N MET A 184 22.18 32.32 10.86
CA MET A 184 21.01 32.49 11.74
C MET A 184 19.99 33.49 11.19
N ALA A 185 20.34 34.28 10.16
CA ALA A 185 19.42 35.21 9.50
C ALA A 185 18.78 34.64 8.22
N SER A 186 19.12 33.39 7.84
CA SER A 186 18.61 32.75 6.64
C SER A 186 17.07 32.74 6.59
N PRO A 187 16.44 33.06 5.45
CA PRO A 187 15.00 32.88 5.28
C PRO A 187 14.59 31.40 5.37
N ASN A 188 15.51 30.47 5.03
CA ASN A 188 15.30 29.04 5.23
C ASN A 188 15.68 28.65 6.66
N ILE A 189 14.69 28.28 7.45
CA ILE A 189 14.86 27.93 8.86
C ILE A 189 15.79 26.71 9.06
N ASN A 190 15.91 25.82 8.06
CA ASN A 190 16.79 24.65 8.08
C ASN A 190 18.28 25.02 7.93
N LEU A 191 18.60 26.25 7.53
CA LEU A 191 19.98 26.78 7.47
C LEU A 191 20.35 27.63 8.69
N ARG A 192 19.45 27.78 9.67
CA ARG A 192 19.71 28.57 10.90
C ARG A 192 20.40 27.68 11.93
N ASP A 193 21.67 27.42 11.71
CA ASP A 193 22.55 26.57 12.53
C ASP A 193 21.83 25.27 13.00
N PRO A 194 21.49 24.36 12.06
CA PRO A 194 20.74 23.13 12.38
C PRO A 194 21.53 22.19 13.28
N VAL A 195 20.82 21.39 14.06
CA VAL A 195 21.41 20.34 14.89
C VAL A 195 21.89 19.19 14.01
N LEU A 196 23.15 18.79 14.17
CA LEU A 196 23.77 17.67 13.45
C LEU A 196 23.83 16.40 14.31
N TYR A 197 24.15 16.54 15.62
CA TYR A 197 24.21 15.43 16.60
C TYR A 197 23.49 15.79 17.89
N ARG A 198 22.93 14.76 18.51
CA ARG A 198 22.27 14.81 19.82
C ARG A 198 22.81 13.71 20.74
N ILE A 199 22.78 13.93 22.06
CA ILE A 199 23.10 12.92 23.06
C ILE A 199 21.84 12.07 23.31
N VAL A 200 21.98 10.74 23.18
CA VAL A 200 20.91 9.78 23.48
C VAL A 200 21.53 8.56 24.16
N HIS A 201 21.31 8.41 25.44
CA HIS A 201 21.73 7.21 26.19
C HIS A 201 20.67 6.12 26.02
N ALA A 202 20.78 5.34 24.96
CA ALA A 202 19.95 4.17 24.69
C ALA A 202 20.75 3.16 23.86
N PRO A 203 20.59 1.84 24.11
CA PRO A 203 21.21 0.82 23.27
C PRO A 203 20.62 0.88 21.86
N HIS A 204 21.49 0.84 20.87
CA HIS A 204 21.09 0.79 19.46
C HIS A 204 20.91 -0.68 19.04
N PRO A 205 19.86 -1.04 18.27
CA PRO A 205 19.60 -2.44 17.88
C PRO A 205 20.79 -3.16 17.23
N ARG A 206 21.61 -2.45 16.43
CA ARG A 206 22.75 -3.02 15.71
C ARG A 206 24.10 -2.75 16.38
N THR A 207 24.31 -1.56 16.93
CA THR A 207 25.61 -1.15 17.48
C THR A 207 25.67 -1.28 19.03
N GLY A 208 24.58 -1.67 19.68
CA GLY A 208 24.52 -1.81 21.15
C GLY A 208 24.83 -0.51 21.85
N ASP A 209 25.70 -0.56 22.87
CA ASP A 209 26.10 0.57 23.71
C ASP A 209 27.34 1.32 23.19
N ALA A 210 27.73 1.11 21.92
CA ALA A 210 28.95 1.72 21.35
C ALA A 210 28.85 3.25 21.18
N TRP A 211 27.62 3.79 21.14
CA TRP A 211 27.37 5.19 20.87
C TRP A 211 26.49 5.83 21.95
N ASN A 212 26.83 7.06 22.36
CA ASN A 212 26.05 7.92 23.25
C ASN A 212 25.56 9.18 22.52
N ILE A 213 26.00 9.38 21.27
CA ILE A 213 25.56 10.46 20.39
C ILE A 213 25.10 9.87 19.08
N TYR A 214 24.07 10.46 18.48
CA TYR A 214 23.50 10.01 17.23
C TYR A 214 23.30 11.18 16.27
N PRO A 215 23.61 11.00 14.98
CA PRO A 215 23.36 12.02 13.97
C PRO A 215 21.86 12.28 13.82
N THR A 216 21.50 13.48 13.41
CA THR A 216 20.14 13.74 12.93
C THR A 216 19.97 13.20 11.51
N TYR A 217 18.73 12.99 11.10
CA TYR A 217 18.39 12.62 9.72
C TYR A 217 19.08 13.52 8.69
N ASP A 218 18.95 14.86 8.85
CA ASP A 218 19.52 15.81 7.90
C ASP A 218 21.04 15.73 7.77
N PHE A 219 21.73 15.35 8.85
CA PHE A 219 23.18 15.13 8.78
C PHE A 219 23.55 13.78 8.14
N ALA A 220 22.86 12.70 8.50
CA ALA A 220 23.21 11.36 8.02
C ALA A 220 22.84 11.12 6.55
N HIS A 221 21.73 11.69 6.11
CA HIS A 221 21.07 11.34 4.85
C HIS A 221 21.93 11.58 3.62
N GLY A 222 22.42 12.81 3.41
CA GLY A 222 23.24 13.16 2.23
C GLY A 222 24.58 12.44 2.21
N GLN A 223 25.20 12.28 3.38
CA GLN A 223 26.49 11.58 3.51
C GLN A 223 26.36 10.08 3.24
N SER A 224 25.30 9.44 3.72
CA SER A 224 24.99 8.04 3.38
C SER A 224 24.76 7.88 1.88
N ASP A 225 24.03 8.78 1.25
CA ASP A 225 23.84 8.80 -0.21
C ASP A 225 25.20 8.90 -0.92
N ALA A 226 26.11 9.75 -0.43
CA ALA A 226 27.45 9.92 -1.02
C ALA A 226 28.33 8.67 -0.84
N ILE A 227 28.29 8.01 0.31
CA ILE A 227 29.04 6.76 0.59
C ILE A 227 28.57 5.64 -0.34
N GLU A 228 27.25 5.52 -0.51
CA GLU A 228 26.62 4.47 -1.33
C GLU A 228 26.66 4.75 -2.84
N GLY A 229 27.20 5.89 -3.26
CA GLY A 229 27.29 6.27 -4.67
C GLY A 229 25.95 6.58 -5.32
N VAL A 230 24.95 6.98 -4.54
CA VAL A 230 23.65 7.44 -5.04
C VAL A 230 23.86 8.62 -5.98
N THR A 231 23.24 8.57 -7.15
CA THR A 231 23.33 9.64 -8.15
C THR A 231 22.12 10.58 -8.06
N HIS A 232 20.94 10.00 -7.91
CA HIS A 232 19.67 10.72 -7.85
C HIS A 232 18.95 10.35 -6.54
N SER A 233 19.00 11.27 -5.60
CA SER A 233 18.38 11.19 -4.28
C SER A 233 16.93 11.65 -4.38
N ILE A 234 16.02 10.72 -4.74
CA ILE A 234 14.60 11.06 -4.99
C ILE A 234 13.80 10.94 -3.69
N CYS A 235 13.11 12.02 -3.29
CA CYS A 235 12.31 12.08 -2.06
C CYS A 235 11.02 12.90 -2.25
N THR A 236 10.21 13.05 -1.20
CA THR A 236 8.97 13.81 -1.26
C THR A 236 9.21 15.31 -1.06
N LEU A 237 8.26 16.17 -1.51
CA LEU A 237 8.32 17.64 -1.39
C LEU A 237 8.50 18.14 0.05
N GLU A 238 8.23 17.32 1.06
CA GLU A 238 8.48 17.65 2.46
C GLU A 238 9.96 18.00 2.71
N PHE A 239 10.87 17.48 1.90
CA PHE A 239 12.31 17.69 2.00
C PHE A 239 12.85 18.81 1.09
N GLU A 240 12.00 19.51 0.33
CA GLU A 240 12.46 20.58 -0.56
C GLU A 240 13.19 21.69 0.21
N ALA A 241 12.66 22.09 1.37
CA ALA A 241 13.30 23.09 2.25
C ALA A 241 14.58 22.57 2.92
N HIS A 242 14.81 21.25 2.96
CA HIS A 242 16.01 20.61 3.51
C HIS A 242 17.14 20.48 2.47
N ARG A 243 16.82 20.49 1.17
CA ARG A 243 17.83 20.35 0.10
C ARG A 243 19.00 21.35 0.19
N PRO A 244 18.82 22.64 0.52
CA PRO A 244 19.95 23.55 0.69
C PRO A 244 20.91 23.13 1.80
N LEU A 245 20.44 22.49 2.87
CA LEU A 245 21.31 21.91 3.90
C LEU A 245 22.04 20.65 3.40
N TYR A 246 21.33 19.79 2.66
CA TYR A 246 21.91 18.63 2.00
C TYR A 246 23.07 19.02 1.09
N ASP A 247 22.85 20.00 0.20
CA ASP A 247 23.86 20.50 -0.73
C ASP A 247 25.04 21.15 0.04
N TRP A 248 24.75 21.93 1.08
CA TRP A 248 25.79 22.54 1.93
C TRP A 248 26.70 21.49 2.57
N LEU A 249 26.13 20.41 3.10
CA LEU A 249 26.91 19.31 3.71
C LEU A 249 27.79 18.59 2.67
N ILE A 250 27.25 18.30 1.48
CA ILE A 250 28.01 17.67 0.38
C ILE A 250 29.16 18.57 -0.11
N GLU A 251 29.01 19.89 -0.04
CA GLU A 251 30.04 20.84 -0.44
C GLU A 251 31.15 21.00 0.61
N HIS A 252 30.83 20.93 1.91
CA HIS A 252 31.75 21.16 3.01
C HIS A 252 32.46 19.89 3.53
N LEU A 253 32.06 18.71 3.05
CA LEU A 253 32.63 17.44 3.48
C LEU A 253 33.44 16.77 2.37
N PRO A 254 34.49 16.01 2.71
CA PRO A 254 35.29 15.26 1.76
C PRO A 254 34.58 13.93 1.35
N VAL A 255 33.40 14.05 0.80
CA VAL A 255 32.56 12.92 0.40
C VAL A 255 33.10 12.22 -0.87
N PRO A 256 32.93 10.89 -1.01
CA PRO A 256 33.45 10.14 -2.15
C PRO A 256 32.65 10.37 -3.44
N SER A 257 31.40 10.80 -3.35
CA SER A 257 30.54 11.12 -4.50
C SER A 257 29.70 12.35 -4.22
N ARG A 258 29.06 12.91 -5.24
CA ARG A 258 28.22 14.10 -5.12
C ARG A 258 26.80 13.80 -5.60
N PRO A 259 25.96 13.18 -4.75
CA PRO A 259 24.55 12.97 -5.04
C PRO A 259 23.79 14.30 -5.13
N HIS A 260 22.66 14.30 -5.84
CA HIS A 260 21.76 15.45 -5.87
C HIS A 260 20.34 15.03 -5.51
N GLN A 261 19.66 15.87 -4.72
CA GLN A 261 18.30 15.61 -4.23
C GLN A 261 17.26 16.19 -5.20
N TYR A 262 16.23 15.36 -5.48
CA TYR A 262 15.08 15.71 -6.32
C TYR A 262 13.79 15.37 -5.58
N GLU A 263 12.82 16.26 -5.59
CA GLU A 263 11.58 16.11 -4.84
C GLU A 263 10.38 15.95 -5.76
N PHE A 264 9.43 15.13 -5.32
CA PHE A 264 8.13 14.92 -5.97
C PHE A 264 6.98 14.97 -4.96
N ALA A 265 5.76 15.24 -5.44
CA ALA A 265 4.57 15.32 -4.62
C ALA A 265 4.22 13.96 -4.00
N ARG A 266 4.00 13.95 -2.68
CA ARG A 266 3.54 12.76 -1.97
C ARG A 266 2.16 12.32 -2.46
N LEU A 267 1.79 11.08 -2.16
CA LEU A 267 0.45 10.57 -2.41
C LEU A 267 -0.49 11.00 -1.28
N ASN A 268 -1.58 11.68 -1.64
CA ASN A 268 -2.72 11.89 -0.76
C ASN A 268 -3.94 11.24 -1.40
N LEU A 269 -4.70 10.44 -0.63
CA LEU A 269 -5.89 9.74 -1.09
C LEU A 269 -7.13 10.18 -0.31
N THR A 270 -8.26 10.30 -0.98
CA THR A 270 -9.54 10.46 -0.30
C THR A 270 -9.84 9.25 0.60
N TYR A 271 -10.58 9.44 1.67
CA TYR A 271 -10.96 8.42 2.68
C TYR A 271 -9.77 7.72 3.36
N THR A 272 -8.56 8.32 3.31
CA THR A 272 -7.33 7.66 3.75
C THR A 272 -6.47 8.61 4.57
N VAL A 273 -5.89 8.09 5.66
CA VAL A 273 -4.87 8.77 6.46
C VAL A 273 -3.57 7.98 6.36
N LEU A 274 -2.48 8.66 6.00
CA LEU A 274 -1.16 8.06 5.85
C LEU A 274 -0.19 8.45 6.98
N SER A 275 -0.66 9.23 7.95
CA SER A 275 0.15 9.61 9.12
C SER A 275 0.41 8.39 10.01
N LYS A 276 1.68 8.00 10.14
CA LYS A 276 2.10 6.88 10.97
C LYS A 276 1.57 6.96 12.40
N ARG A 277 1.64 8.13 13.02
CA ARG A 277 1.14 8.33 14.39
C ARG A 277 -0.34 7.97 14.54
N PHE A 278 -1.16 8.28 13.54
CA PHE A 278 -2.58 7.94 13.57
C PHE A 278 -2.82 6.47 13.25
N LEU A 279 -2.04 5.88 12.32
CA LEU A 279 -2.15 4.45 12.04
C LEU A 279 -1.76 3.60 13.26
N LEU A 280 -0.68 3.96 13.96
CA LEU A 280 -0.28 3.33 15.21
C LEU A 280 -1.39 3.43 16.27
N ARG A 281 -1.98 4.60 16.42
CA ARG A 281 -3.07 4.83 17.37
C ARG A 281 -4.29 3.93 17.07
N LEU A 282 -4.63 3.70 15.81
CA LEU A 282 -5.73 2.79 15.44
C LEU A 282 -5.46 1.36 15.89
N VAL A 283 -4.19 0.91 15.80
CA VAL A 283 -3.77 -0.42 16.26
C VAL A 283 -3.77 -0.50 17.79
N GLU A 284 -3.16 0.47 18.47
CA GLU A 284 -3.05 0.51 19.95
C GLU A 284 -4.43 0.62 20.63
N GLU A 285 -5.36 1.39 20.07
CA GLU A 285 -6.73 1.53 20.58
C GLU A 285 -7.66 0.38 20.15
N GLY A 286 -7.17 -0.62 19.41
CA GLY A 286 -7.97 -1.76 18.95
C GLY A 286 -9.09 -1.39 17.97
N ARG A 287 -8.96 -0.29 17.22
CA ARG A 287 -9.90 0.12 16.17
C ARG A 287 -9.79 -0.75 14.92
N VAL A 288 -8.64 -1.32 14.72
CA VAL A 288 -8.30 -2.31 13.70
C VAL A 288 -7.59 -3.50 14.36
N ARG A 289 -7.56 -4.66 13.69
CA ARG A 289 -6.96 -5.89 14.26
C ARG A 289 -5.44 -5.87 14.34
N GLY A 290 -4.79 -5.03 13.53
CA GLY A 290 -3.34 -4.91 13.45
C GLY A 290 -2.92 -4.14 12.20
N TRP A 291 -1.63 -4.13 11.93
CA TRP A 291 -1.06 -3.44 10.77
C TRP A 291 -1.47 -4.05 9.42
N ASP A 292 -1.85 -5.31 9.40
CA ASP A 292 -2.34 -6.06 8.24
C ASP A 292 -3.87 -6.10 8.13
N ASP A 293 -4.60 -5.32 8.93
CA ASP A 293 -6.06 -5.23 8.82
C ASP A 293 -6.44 -4.78 7.39
N PRO A 294 -7.34 -5.50 6.70
CA PRO A 294 -7.73 -5.18 5.32
C PRO A 294 -8.32 -3.79 5.09
N ARG A 295 -8.65 -3.05 6.15
CA ARG A 295 -9.11 -1.65 6.11
C ARG A 295 -7.98 -0.63 6.17
N MET A 296 -6.78 -1.07 6.57
CA MET A 296 -5.60 -0.22 6.69
C MET A 296 -5.00 0.09 5.32
N PRO A 297 -4.46 1.31 5.12
CA PRO A 297 -3.78 1.69 3.88
C PRO A 297 -2.33 1.15 3.81
N THR A 298 -1.94 0.27 4.72
CA THR A 298 -0.64 -0.40 4.72
C THR A 298 -0.53 -1.37 3.54
N ILE A 299 0.67 -1.60 3.04
CA ILE A 299 0.89 -2.58 1.96
C ILE A 299 0.47 -3.98 2.42
N SER A 300 0.77 -4.35 3.67
CA SER A 300 0.35 -5.62 4.26
C SER A 300 -1.18 -5.75 4.37
N GLY A 301 -1.89 -4.67 4.75
CA GLY A 301 -3.35 -4.65 4.79
C GLY A 301 -4.00 -4.76 3.41
N LEU A 302 -3.49 -3.99 2.43
CA LEU A 302 -3.95 -4.07 1.04
C LEU A 302 -3.71 -5.46 0.44
N ARG A 303 -2.53 -6.06 0.69
CA ARG A 303 -2.21 -7.43 0.29
C ARG A 303 -3.17 -8.45 0.90
N ARG A 304 -3.44 -8.37 2.22
CA ARG A 304 -4.39 -9.24 2.91
C ARG A 304 -5.83 -9.06 2.41
N ARG A 305 -6.20 -7.84 2.02
CA ARG A 305 -7.48 -7.57 1.35
C ARG A 305 -7.58 -8.20 -0.05
N GLY A 306 -6.45 -8.60 -0.64
CA GLY A 306 -6.39 -9.25 -1.95
C GLY A 306 -6.06 -8.31 -3.11
N PHE A 307 -5.53 -7.13 -2.83
CA PHE A 307 -5.03 -6.25 -3.89
C PHE A 307 -3.77 -6.88 -4.51
N PRO A 308 -3.71 -7.06 -5.83
CA PRO A 308 -2.51 -7.58 -6.48
C PRO A 308 -1.41 -6.50 -6.55
N ALA A 309 -0.16 -6.90 -6.39
CA ALA A 309 0.99 -6.00 -6.47
C ALA A 309 1.04 -5.22 -7.81
N GLU A 310 0.68 -5.88 -8.91
CA GLU A 310 0.56 -5.25 -10.23
C GLU A 310 -0.41 -4.06 -10.20
N GLY A 311 -1.60 -4.22 -9.59
CA GLY A 311 -2.59 -3.14 -9.49
C GLY A 311 -2.11 -1.95 -8.66
N ILE A 312 -1.28 -2.19 -7.64
CA ILE A 312 -0.64 -1.11 -6.86
C ILE A 312 0.40 -0.37 -7.72
N ARG A 313 1.19 -1.10 -8.51
CA ARG A 313 2.17 -0.48 -9.43
C ARG A 313 1.48 0.32 -10.54
N ASP A 314 0.44 -0.25 -11.16
CA ASP A 314 -0.35 0.42 -12.20
C ASP A 314 -1.01 1.70 -11.65
N PHE A 315 -1.50 1.66 -10.42
CA PHE A 315 -2.01 2.85 -9.74
C PHE A 315 -0.92 3.91 -9.52
N ALA A 316 0.27 3.51 -9.06
CA ALA A 316 1.38 4.44 -8.86
C ALA A 316 1.81 5.11 -10.17
N GLU A 317 1.81 4.37 -11.29
CA GLU A 317 2.08 4.88 -12.63
C GLU A 317 0.96 5.83 -13.11
N MET A 318 -0.30 5.47 -12.88
CA MET A 318 -1.47 6.29 -13.24
C MET A 318 -1.48 7.65 -12.52
N VAL A 319 -1.14 7.67 -11.23
CA VAL A 319 -1.03 8.91 -10.45
C VAL A 319 0.10 9.81 -10.99
N GLY A 320 1.16 9.18 -11.49
CA GLY A 320 2.31 9.89 -12.06
C GLY A 320 3.17 10.60 -11.04
N VAL A 321 4.14 11.37 -11.54
CA VAL A 321 5.17 12.08 -10.74
C VAL A 321 5.07 13.57 -11.06
N THR A 322 4.69 14.37 -10.07
CA THR A 322 4.48 15.82 -10.20
C THR A 322 5.17 16.57 -9.06
N LYS A 323 5.33 17.89 -9.20
CA LYS A 323 5.79 18.81 -8.14
C LYS A 323 4.63 19.54 -7.45
N THR A 324 3.40 19.16 -7.73
CA THR A 324 2.22 19.80 -7.14
C THR A 324 1.46 18.81 -6.31
N ASP A 325 1.25 19.10 -5.05
CA ASP A 325 0.41 18.29 -4.17
C ASP A 325 -1.03 18.26 -4.69
N SER A 326 -1.59 17.07 -4.76
CA SER A 326 -2.97 16.83 -5.15
C SER A 326 -3.57 15.71 -4.31
N VAL A 327 -4.89 15.71 -4.17
CA VAL A 327 -5.61 14.60 -3.55
C VAL A 327 -6.18 13.72 -4.65
N ILE A 328 -5.83 12.45 -4.61
CA ILE A 328 -6.25 11.45 -5.58
C ILE A 328 -7.50 10.74 -5.04
N GLU A 329 -8.49 10.54 -5.91
CA GLU A 329 -9.69 9.79 -5.54
C GLU A 329 -9.35 8.30 -5.32
N TYR A 330 -9.80 7.73 -4.18
CA TYR A 330 -9.60 6.31 -3.86
C TYR A 330 -10.14 5.39 -4.95
N GLY A 331 -11.18 5.82 -5.68
CA GLY A 331 -11.73 5.10 -6.82
C GLY A 331 -10.72 4.83 -7.94
N GLN A 332 -9.65 5.64 -8.08
CA GLN A 332 -8.59 5.39 -9.07
C GLN A 332 -7.73 4.19 -8.67
N LEU A 333 -7.44 4.01 -7.37
CA LEU A 333 -6.79 2.81 -6.86
C LEU A 333 -7.64 1.57 -7.13
N GLU A 334 -8.94 1.65 -6.82
CA GLU A 334 -9.87 0.55 -7.11
C GLU A 334 -9.96 0.22 -8.61
N TYR A 335 -9.93 1.24 -9.47
CA TYR A 335 -9.95 1.07 -10.92
C TYR A 335 -8.71 0.28 -11.40
N ALA A 336 -7.50 0.69 -11.00
CA ALA A 336 -6.27 0.00 -11.38
C ALA A 336 -6.27 -1.46 -10.92
N VAL A 337 -6.63 -1.70 -9.66
CA VAL A 337 -6.74 -3.05 -9.09
C VAL A 337 -7.79 -3.89 -9.82
N ARG A 338 -8.96 -3.31 -10.14
CA ARG A 338 -10.03 -4.00 -10.86
C ARG A 338 -9.61 -4.38 -12.28
N ALA A 339 -8.87 -3.53 -12.97
CA ALA A 339 -8.36 -3.83 -14.31
C ALA A 339 -7.46 -5.08 -14.32
N VAL A 340 -6.58 -5.22 -13.33
CA VAL A 340 -5.75 -6.42 -13.16
C VAL A 340 -6.62 -7.64 -12.83
N LEU A 341 -7.51 -7.52 -11.85
CA LEU A 341 -8.35 -8.64 -11.39
C LEU A 341 -9.35 -9.12 -12.46
N ASN A 342 -9.85 -8.24 -13.30
CA ASN A 342 -10.70 -8.63 -14.45
C ASN A 342 -9.98 -9.64 -15.35
N ARG A 343 -8.71 -9.44 -15.58
CA ARG A 343 -7.88 -10.27 -16.44
C ARG A 343 -7.38 -11.54 -15.73
N THR A 344 -7.00 -11.43 -14.45
CA THR A 344 -6.24 -12.47 -13.76
C THR A 344 -7.06 -13.35 -12.80
N ALA A 345 -8.18 -12.84 -12.24
CA ALA A 345 -8.93 -13.55 -11.22
C ALA A 345 -9.84 -14.65 -11.84
N PRO A 346 -9.67 -15.92 -11.44
CA PRO A 346 -10.58 -16.96 -11.87
C PRO A 346 -12.00 -16.72 -11.36
N ARG A 347 -13.01 -16.99 -12.20
CA ARG A 347 -14.43 -16.91 -11.81
C ARG A 347 -14.80 -18.13 -10.99
N ARG A 348 -15.57 -17.92 -9.92
CA ARG A 348 -16.06 -18.97 -9.02
C ARG A 348 -17.50 -18.67 -8.61
N PHE A 349 -18.22 -19.70 -8.19
CA PHE A 349 -19.54 -19.51 -7.62
C PHE A 349 -19.46 -19.41 -6.09
N GLY A 350 -20.05 -18.35 -5.55
CA GLY A 350 -20.23 -18.15 -4.13
C GLY A 350 -21.57 -17.47 -3.90
N VAL A 351 -22.29 -17.89 -2.89
CA VAL A 351 -23.59 -17.38 -2.48
C VAL A 351 -23.46 -16.84 -1.07
N LEU A 352 -23.72 -15.55 -0.89
CA LEU A 352 -23.50 -14.86 0.40
C LEU A 352 -24.75 -14.97 1.31
N ASP A 353 -25.95 -14.82 0.76
CA ASP A 353 -27.22 -14.99 1.46
C ASP A 353 -28.05 -16.09 0.78
N PRO A 354 -27.83 -17.36 1.16
CA PRO A 354 -28.38 -18.51 0.45
C PRO A 354 -29.90 -18.64 0.60
N LEU A 355 -30.58 -18.79 -0.54
CA LEU A 355 -31.98 -19.20 -0.67
C LEU A 355 -32.02 -20.56 -1.38
N ARG A 356 -32.70 -21.52 -0.76
CA ARG A 356 -32.81 -22.88 -1.29
C ARG A 356 -33.72 -22.93 -2.52
N VAL A 357 -33.27 -23.69 -3.54
CA VAL A 357 -34.03 -24.03 -4.73
C VAL A 357 -34.09 -25.54 -4.86
N VAL A 358 -35.29 -26.09 -4.99
CA VAL A 358 -35.53 -27.50 -5.28
C VAL A 358 -36.09 -27.64 -6.69
N ILE A 359 -35.40 -28.38 -7.55
CA ILE A 359 -35.82 -28.62 -8.93
C ILE A 359 -36.63 -29.93 -8.96
N GLU A 360 -37.95 -29.83 -8.92
CA GLU A 360 -38.85 -30.97 -8.68
C GLU A 360 -38.78 -32.04 -9.74
N ASN A 361 -38.60 -31.67 -11.01
CA ASN A 361 -38.48 -32.60 -12.14
C ASN A 361 -37.05 -33.05 -12.46
N TYR A 362 -36.03 -32.70 -11.64
CA TYR A 362 -34.70 -33.26 -11.74
C TYR A 362 -34.64 -34.58 -10.99
N PRO A 363 -33.98 -35.63 -11.57
CA PRO A 363 -33.93 -36.95 -10.96
C PRO A 363 -33.35 -36.95 -9.55
N GLU A 364 -33.99 -37.64 -8.65
CA GLU A 364 -33.57 -37.72 -7.25
C GLU A 364 -32.28 -38.55 -7.11
N GLY A 365 -31.32 -38.03 -6.33
CA GLY A 365 -30.02 -38.65 -6.10
C GLY A 365 -29.03 -38.53 -7.25
N GLU A 366 -29.40 -37.97 -8.39
CA GLU A 366 -28.48 -37.73 -9.49
C GLU A 366 -27.64 -36.47 -9.27
N THR A 367 -26.37 -36.58 -9.61
CA THR A 367 -25.42 -35.46 -9.66
C THR A 367 -24.71 -35.47 -11.00
N GLU A 368 -24.80 -34.41 -11.74
CA GLU A 368 -24.02 -34.23 -12.97
C GLU A 368 -22.90 -33.20 -12.81
N SER A 369 -21.91 -33.26 -13.67
CA SER A 369 -20.84 -32.27 -13.74
C SER A 369 -21.15 -31.28 -14.83
N VAL A 370 -21.15 -29.98 -14.46
CA VAL A 370 -21.30 -28.87 -15.39
C VAL A 370 -19.93 -28.24 -15.61
N ASP A 371 -19.55 -28.08 -16.88
CA ASP A 371 -18.29 -27.45 -17.24
C ASP A 371 -18.45 -25.92 -17.28
N VAL A 372 -17.71 -25.24 -16.42
CA VAL A 372 -17.79 -23.77 -16.24
C VAL A 372 -16.46 -23.11 -16.54
N PRO A 373 -16.37 -22.17 -17.49
CA PRO A 373 -15.15 -21.45 -17.79
C PRO A 373 -14.57 -20.74 -16.56
N ASN A 374 -13.24 -20.87 -16.34
CA ASN A 374 -12.55 -20.17 -15.26
C ASN A 374 -12.45 -18.67 -15.52
N ASN A 375 -12.30 -18.26 -16.77
CA ASN A 375 -12.39 -16.87 -17.22
C ASN A 375 -12.98 -16.83 -18.63
N PRO A 376 -14.18 -16.25 -18.80
CA PRO A 376 -14.81 -16.16 -20.14
C PRO A 376 -14.03 -15.30 -21.14
N GLU A 377 -13.18 -14.38 -20.66
CA GLU A 377 -12.37 -13.49 -21.50
C GLU A 377 -11.00 -14.09 -21.85
N ASP A 378 -10.60 -15.17 -21.16
CA ASP A 378 -9.35 -15.88 -21.40
C ASP A 378 -9.60 -17.39 -21.54
N PRO A 379 -9.74 -17.91 -22.77
CA PRO A 379 -9.89 -19.34 -23.01
C PRO A 379 -8.72 -20.20 -22.48
N ALA A 380 -7.51 -19.63 -22.35
CA ALA A 380 -6.35 -20.32 -21.83
C ALA A 380 -6.46 -20.63 -20.31
N ALA A 381 -7.33 -19.92 -19.59
CA ALA A 381 -7.64 -20.20 -18.19
C ALA A 381 -8.39 -21.54 -18.01
N GLY A 382 -8.87 -22.16 -19.08
CA GLY A 382 -9.59 -23.44 -19.06
C GLY A 382 -10.94 -23.35 -18.36
N SER A 383 -11.44 -24.52 -17.95
CA SER A 383 -12.72 -24.68 -17.27
C SER A 383 -12.60 -25.57 -16.04
N ARG A 384 -13.66 -25.66 -15.28
CA ARG A 384 -13.77 -26.53 -14.12
C ARG A 384 -15.13 -27.23 -14.06
N ALA A 385 -15.13 -28.39 -13.48
CA ALA A 385 -16.33 -29.19 -13.21
C ALA A 385 -17.02 -28.68 -11.93
N VAL A 386 -18.28 -28.26 -12.05
CA VAL A 386 -19.11 -27.86 -10.92
C VAL A 386 -20.26 -28.85 -10.78
N PRO A 387 -20.46 -29.48 -9.59
CA PRO A 387 -21.55 -30.44 -9.39
C PRO A 387 -22.90 -29.73 -9.40
N PHE A 388 -23.83 -30.25 -10.20
CA PHE A 388 -25.22 -29.84 -10.30
C PHE A 388 -26.15 -30.96 -9.85
N GLN A 389 -27.21 -30.64 -9.14
CA GLN A 389 -28.16 -31.63 -8.62
C GLN A 389 -29.54 -30.97 -8.40
N ARG A 390 -30.48 -31.75 -7.88
CA ARG A 390 -31.86 -31.33 -7.59
C ARG A 390 -31.96 -30.15 -6.65
N GLU A 391 -31.08 -30.04 -5.66
CA GLU A 391 -31.10 -28.99 -4.63
C GLU A 391 -29.92 -28.05 -4.79
N LEU A 392 -30.21 -26.77 -4.88
CA LEU A 392 -29.24 -25.71 -5.09
C LEU A 392 -29.45 -24.56 -4.11
N TRP A 393 -28.43 -23.72 -3.99
CA TRP A 393 -28.51 -22.43 -3.35
C TRP A 393 -28.25 -21.32 -4.38
N ILE A 394 -29.07 -20.26 -4.30
CA ILE A 394 -28.90 -19.01 -5.07
C ILE A 394 -28.87 -17.83 -4.10
N GLU A 395 -28.47 -16.65 -4.58
CA GLU A 395 -28.61 -15.44 -3.79
C GLU A 395 -30.10 -15.14 -3.50
N ARG A 396 -30.41 -14.82 -2.25
CA ARG A 396 -31.76 -14.43 -1.86
C ARG A 396 -32.25 -13.22 -2.63
N GLU A 397 -31.39 -12.26 -2.90
CA GLU A 397 -31.70 -11.07 -3.70
C GLU A 397 -32.04 -11.38 -5.17
N ASP A 398 -31.75 -12.59 -5.66
CA ASP A 398 -32.12 -13.04 -7.00
C ASP A 398 -33.58 -13.48 -7.11
N PHE A 399 -34.31 -13.51 -5.99
CA PHE A 399 -35.72 -13.83 -5.97
C PHE A 399 -36.56 -12.68 -5.43
N MET A 400 -37.72 -12.46 -6.03
CA MET A 400 -38.75 -11.53 -5.55
C MET A 400 -40.13 -12.10 -5.84
N GLU A 401 -40.94 -12.30 -4.80
CA GLU A 401 -42.27 -12.89 -4.93
C GLU A 401 -43.23 -11.96 -5.71
N GLU A 402 -43.22 -10.68 -5.37
CA GLU A 402 -43.94 -9.62 -6.08
C GLU A 402 -42.91 -8.72 -6.81
N PRO A 403 -42.56 -9.05 -8.05
CA PRO A 403 -41.44 -8.39 -8.73
C PRO A 403 -41.76 -6.94 -9.08
N ALA A 404 -40.92 -6.02 -8.61
CA ALA A 404 -40.98 -4.62 -8.97
C ALA A 404 -40.76 -4.41 -10.50
N PRO A 405 -41.23 -3.29 -11.08
CA PRO A 405 -40.93 -2.94 -12.46
C PRO A 405 -39.42 -3.00 -12.72
N LYS A 406 -39.02 -3.65 -13.82
CA LYS A 406 -37.61 -3.89 -14.22
C LYS A 406 -36.84 -4.90 -13.35
N PHE A 407 -37.46 -5.61 -12.43
CA PHE A 407 -36.86 -6.80 -11.81
C PHE A 407 -36.96 -7.97 -12.80
N PHE A 408 -35.84 -8.42 -13.32
CA PHE A 408 -35.78 -9.46 -14.36
C PHE A 408 -35.28 -10.82 -13.83
N ARG A 409 -34.94 -10.92 -12.53
CA ARG A 409 -34.47 -12.13 -11.88
C ARG A 409 -35.65 -13.09 -11.58
N LEU A 410 -35.43 -14.12 -10.77
CA LEU A 410 -36.42 -15.18 -10.52
C LEU A 410 -37.64 -14.63 -9.77
N ALA A 411 -38.83 -15.04 -10.20
CA ALA A 411 -40.11 -14.73 -9.60
C ALA A 411 -41.09 -15.87 -9.92
N PRO A 412 -42.26 -15.97 -9.22
CA PRO A 412 -43.28 -16.98 -9.54
C PRO A 412 -43.64 -16.96 -11.03
N GLY A 413 -43.61 -18.13 -11.69
CA GLY A 413 -43.90 -18.30 -13.12
C GLY A 413 -42.85 -17.72 -14.06
N ARG A 414 -41.74 -17.18 -13.57
CA ARG A 414 -40.68 -16.59 -14.41
C ARG A 414 -39.51 -17.52 -14.60
N GLU A 415 -39.08 -17.63 -15.86
CA GLU A 415 -37.92 -18.41 -16.26
C GLU A 415 -36.63 -17.58 -16.16
N VAL A 416 -35.55 -18.18 -15.62
CA VAL A 416 -34.19 -17.62 -15.60
C VAL A 416 -33.19 -18.70 -16.02
N ARG A 417 -31.98 -18.26 -16.41
CA ARG A 417 -30.85 -19.14 -16.72
C ARG A 417 -30.02 -19.35 -15.45
N LEU A 418 -29.73 -20.60 -15.11
CA LEU A 418 -28.62 -20.92 -14.21
C LEU A 418 -27.32 -20.96 -15.02
N ARG A 419 -26.30 -20.27 -14.54
CA ARG A 419 -25.02 -20.11 -15.24
C ARG A 419 -24.44 -21.44 -15.66
N ALA A 420 -24.18 -21.61 -16.95
CA ALA A 420 -23.64 -22.81 -17.59
C ALA A 420 -24.47 -24.10 -17.37
N ALA A 421 -25.63 -24.05 -16.73
CA ALA A 421 -26.49 -25.21 -16.47
C ALA A 421 -27.77 -25.16 -17.30
N TYR A 422 -28.92 -24.90 -16.70
CA TYR A 422 -30.24 -25.01 -17.31
C TYR A 422 -31.07 -23.75 -17.11
N PHE A 423 -32.18 -23.67 -17.83
CA PHE A 423 -33.25 -22.73 -17.48
C PHE A 423 -34.13 -23.36 -16.42
N ILE A 424 -34.51 -22.54 -15.43
CA ILE A 424 -35.45 -22.93 -14.37
C ILE A 424 -36.62 -21.94 -14.29
N THR A 425 -37.79 -22.45 -13.92
CA THR A 425 -39.00 -21.65 -13.69
C THR A 425 -39.50 -21.91 -12.29
N CYS A 426 -39.74 -20.85 -11.49
CA CYS A 426 -40.30 -20.96 -10.15
C CYS A 426 -41.80 -21.31 -10.23
N GLN A 427 -42.21 -22.42 -9.59
CA GLN A 427 -43.59 -22.91 -9.58
C GLN A 427 -44.27 -22.59 -8.24
N GLU A 428 -43.54 -22.75 -7.12
CA GLU A 428 -44.11 -22.58 -5.78
C GLU A 428 -43.08 -21.89 -4.85
N VAL A 429 -43.59 -21.12 -3.91
CA VAL A 429 -42.81 -20.41 -2.89
C VAL A 429 -43.14 -20.98 -1.52
N VAL A 430 -42.15 -21.53 -0.83
CA VAL A 430 -42.32 -22.06 0.53
C VAL A 430 -41.88 -21.03 1.56
N LYS A 431 -42.71 -20.81 2.56
CA LYS A 431 -42.45 -19.82 3.62
C LYS A 431 -42.40 -20.47 5.00
N ASP A 432 -41.65 -19.88 5.90
CA ASP A 432 -41.67 -20.23 7.32
C ASP A 432 -42.89 -19.66 8.03
N ALA A 433 -43.07 -19.98 9.32
CA ALA A 433 -44.18 -19.50 10.14
C ALA A 433 -44.21 -17.98 10.30
N ALA A 434 -43.11 -17.28 10.04
CA ALA A 434 -43.02 -15.82 10.07
C ALA A 434 -43.27 -15.18 8.68
N GLY A 435 -43.61 -15.99 7.67
CA GLY A 435 -43.88 -15.53 6.31
C GLY A 435 -42.64 -15.25 5.46
N ARG A 436 -41.44 -15.61 5.94
CA ARG A 436 -40.20 -15.43 5.17
C ARG A 436 -40.06 -16.58 4.18
N VAL A 437 -39.64 -16.25 2.95
CA VAL A 437 -39.31 -17.24 1.93
C VAL A 437 -38.09 -18.04 2.35
N ILE A 438 -38.21 -19.37 2.42
CA ILE A 438 -37.15 -20.30 2.83
C ILE A 438 -36.76 -21.27 1.73
N GLU A 439 -37.65 -21.56 0.76
CA GLU A 439 -37.38 -22.48 -0.35
C GLU A 439 -38.23 -22.08 -1.56
N LEU A 440 -37.66 -22.31 -2.74
CA LEU A 440 -38.36 -22.18 -4.03
C LEU A 440 -38.41 -23.55 -4.70
N ARG A 441 -39.60 -23.95 -5.13
CA ARG A 441 -39.82 -25.13 -5.93
C ARG A 441 -39.85 -24.74 -7.40
N CYS A 442 -38.95 -25.29 -8.16
CA CYS A 442 -38.73 -24.93 -9.56
C CYS A 442 -38.81 -26.18 -10.45
N THR A 443 -39.08 -25.97 -11.70
CA THR A 443 -38.88 -26.96 -12.77
C THR A 443 -37.73 -26.51 -13.66
N TYR A 444 -36.97 -27.46 -14.22
CA TYR A 444 -35.96 -27.15 -15.23
C TYR A 444 -36.37 -27.66 -16.60
N ASP A 445 -35.81 -27.06 -17.65
CA ASP A 445 -35.92 -27.54 -19.01
C ASP A 445 -34.66 -28.31 -19.41
N PRO A 446 -34.75 -29.66 -19.54
CA PRO A 446 -33.58 -30.50 -19.90
C PRO A 446 -32.94 -30.16 -21.25
N ALA A 447 -33.71 -29.59 -22.19
CA ALA A 447 -33.24 -29.22 -23.51
C ALA A 447 -32.30 -27.98 -23.48
N THR A 448 -32.19 -27.27 -22.36
CA THR A 448 -31.40 -26.05 -22.22
C THR A 448 -30.04 -26.28 -21.56
N ARG A 449 -29.53 -27.52 -21.54
CA ARG A 449 -28.22 -27.85 -20.98
C ARG A 449 -27.12 -26.98 -21.59
N GLY A 450 -26.25 -26.41 -20.73
CA GLY A 450 -25.24 -25.43 -21.13
C GLY A 450 -25.74 -23.99 -21.19
N GLY A 451 -27.05 -23.78 -20.99
CA GLY A 451 -27.65 -22.45 -20.88
C GLY A 451 -28.13 -21.84 -22.19
N ASP A 452 -28.35 -22.63 -23.25
CA ASP A 452 -29.00 -22.22 -24.50
C ASP A 452 -30.26 -23.05 -24.74
N ALA A 453 -31.28 -22.42 -25.33
CA ALA A 453 -32.55 -23.08 -25.66
C ALA A 453 -32.61 -23.40 -27.15
N PRO A 454 -33.04 -24.63 -27.54
CA PRO A 454 -33.19 -25.02 -28.95
C PRO A 454 -34.19 -24.16 -29.73
N ASP A 455 -35.18 -23.59 -29.07
CA ASP A 455 -36.17 -22.70 -29.64
C ASP A 455 -35.71 -21.22 -29.73
N GLY A 456 -34.47 -20.95 -29.29
CA GLY A 456 -33.85 -19.62 -29.33
C GLY A 456 -34.33 -18.62 -28.29
N ARG A 457 -35.20 -19.05 -27.30
CA ARG A 457 -35.59 -18.17 -26.22
C ARG A 457 -34.41 -17.83 -25.32
N ARG A 458 -34.40 -16.61 -24.78
CA ARG A 458 -33.30 -16.09 -23.94
C ARG A 458 -33.86 -15.42 -22.69
N PRO A 459 -33.82 -16.06 -21.53
CA PRO A 459 -34.14 -15.42 -20.26
C PRO A 459 -33.30 -14.17 -20.03
N LYS A 460 -33.91 -13.12 -19.49
CA LYS A 460 -33.25 -11.82 -19.27
C LYS A 460 -32.21 -11.85 -18.15
N ALA A 461 -32.25 -12.84 -17.27
CA ALA A 461 -31.33 -12.97 -16.16
C ALA A 461 -30.59 -14.32 -16.17
N THR A 462 -29.32 -14.26 -15.77
CA THR A 462 -28.50 -15.42 -15.47
C THR A 462 -28.10 -15.37 -14.00
N LEU A 463 -28.35 -16.44 -13.25
CA LEU A 463 -28.04 -16.57 -11.84
C LEU A 463 -26.84 -17.50 -11.66
N HIS A 464 -25.95 -17.18 -10.72
CA HIS A 464 -24.98 -18.14 -10.21
C HIS A 464 -25.66 -18.99 -9.10
N TRP A 465 -25.04 -20.13 -8.80
CA TRP A 465 -25.62 -21.13 -7.92
C TRP A 465 -24.55 -22.03 -7.33
N VAL A 466 -24.84 -22.71 -6.22
CA VAL A 466 -23.99 -23.79 -5.70
C VAL A 466 -24.87 -25.00 -5.34
N SER A 467 -24.31 -26.21 -5.48
CA SER A 467 -24.97 -27.47 -5.15
C SER A 467 -25.16 -27.59 -3.63
N ALA A 468 -26.35 -27.90 -3.16
CA ALA A 468 -26.63 -27.98 -1.74
C ALA A 468 -25.81 -29.06 -1.00
N ALA A 469 -25.56 -30.20 -1.64
CA ALA A 469 -24.81 -31.28 -1.02
C ALA A 469 -23.27 -31.10 -1.10
N HIS A 470 -22.78 -30.23 -2.01
CA HIS A 470 -21.35 -30.12 -2.28
C HIS A 470 -20.78 -28.75 -1.90
N ALA A 471 -21.64 -27.76 -1.63
CA ALA A 471 -21.19 -26.44 -1.25
C ALA A 471 -20.42 -26.47 0.07
N LEU A 472 -19.38 -25.65 0.15
CA LEU A 472 -18.56 -25.48 1.33
C LEU A 472 -19.00 -24.25 2.11
N PRO A 473 -19.13 -24.33 3.44
CA PRO A 473 -19.40 -23.16 4.26
C PRO A 473 -18.21 -22.23 4.28
N ALA A 474 -18.48 -20.92 4.25
CA ALA A 474 -17.48 -19.90 4.32
C ALA A 474 -17.94 -18.70 5.13
N GLU A 475 -17.01 -18.04 5.82
CA GLU A 475 -17.18 -16.68 6.33
C GLU A 475 -16.72 -15.70 5.23
N VAL A 476 -17.51 -14.69 4.97
CA VAL A 476 -17.13 -13.62 4.04
C VAL A 476 -17.11 -12.29 4.78
N ARG A 477 -15.99 -11.58 4.67
CA ARG A 477 -15.79 -10.25 5.25
C ARG A 477 -15.89 -9.20 4.16
N LEU A 478 -16.88 -8.34 4.31
CA LEU A 478 -17.16 -7.24 3.38
C LEU A 478 -16.57 -5.96 3.95
N TYR A 479 -15.65 -5.34 3.19
CA TYR A 479 -14.99 -4.11 3.62
C TYR A 479 -15.47 -2.90 2.83
N ASP A 480 -15.62 -1.77 3.54
CA ASP A 480 -15.85 -0.44 3.00
C ASP A 480 -14.68 0.48 3.41
N HIS A 481 -14.75 1.76 3.09
CA HIS A 481 -13.76 2.75 3.54
C HIS A 481 -13.67 2.78 5.06
N LEU A 482 -12.46 2.89 5.59
CA LEU A 482 -12.23 3.02 7.04
C LEU A 482 -12.82 4.31 7.61
N TYR A 483 -12.92 5.36 6.79
CA TYR A 483 -13.47 6.66 7.15
C TYR A 483 -14.72 6.97 6.34
N THR A 484 -15.66 7.72 6.95
CA THR A 484 -16.92 8.14 6.32
C THR A 484 -16.76 9.35 5.40
N ARG A 485 -15.65 10.11 5.54
CA ARG A 485 -15.41 11.37 4.82
C ARG A 485 -14.24 11.24 3.84
N PRO A 486 -14.31 11.94 2.70
CA PRO A 486 -13.20 11.94 1.74
C PRO A 486 -11.93 12.63 2.30
N ASP A 487 -12.07 13.55 3.26
CA ASP A 487 -11.02 14.29 3.94
C ASP A 487 -11.03 14.01 5.46
N PRO A 488 -10.57 12.83 5.92
CA PRO A 488 -10.63 12.46 7.33
C PRO A 488 -9.81 13.44 8.20
N GLY A 489 -10.43 13.85 9.33
CA GLY A 489 -9.81 14.78 10.27
C GLY A 489 -10.00 16.28 9.95
N ALA A 490 -10.64 16.63 8.83
CA ALA A 490 -10.95 18.04 8.52
C ALA A 490 -11.86 18.70 9.59
N GLY A 491 -12.63 17.91 10.34
CA GLY A 491 -13.44 18.36 11.46
C GLY A 491 -12.69 18.47 12.80
N GLY A 492 -11.39 18.18 12.83
CA GLY A 492 -10.53 18.26 14.02
C GLY A 492 -10.42 16.95 14.81
N ASP A 493 -11.39 16.04 14.74
CA ASP A 493 -11.32 14.72 15.38
C ASP A 493 -11.38 13.59 14.34
N LEU A 494 -10.21 13.03 14.07
CA LEU A 494 -10.06 11.93 13.12
C LEU A 494 -10.81 10.66 13.53
N LEU A 495 -10.93 10.38 14.84
CA LEU A 495 -11.61 9.18 15.32
C LEU A 495 -13.13 9.28 15.17
N ALA A 496 -13.68 10.49 15.19
CA ALA A 496 -15.11 10.71 14.94
C ALA A 496 -15.51 10.41 13.48
N ASP A 497 -14.54 10.45 12.56
CA ASP A 497 -14.76 10.15 11.14
C ASP A 497 -14.66 8.65 10.81
N LEU A 498 -14.34 7.77 11.80
CA LEU A 498 -14.30 6.33 11.57
C LEU A 498 -15.67 5.80 11.13
N ASN A 499 -15.64 4.93 10.12
CA ASN A 499 -16.84 4.28 9.60
C ASN A 499 -17.16 3.02 10.43
N PRO A 500 -18.23 3.01 11.25
CA PRO A 500 -18.60 1.85 12.03
C PRO A 500 -19.04 0.66 11.16
N GLY A 501 -19.45 0.92 9.91
CA GLY A 501 -19.79 -0.09 8.91
C GLY A 501 -18.63 -0.50 8.00
N SER A 502 -17.40 -0.12 8.34
CA SER A 502 -16.20 -0.43 7.51
C SER A 502 -15.92 -1.93 7.36
N GLU A 503 -16.50 -2.76 8.20
CA GLU A 503 -16.47 -4.22 8.11
C GLU A 503 -17.85 -4.81 8.42
N THR A 504 -18.28 -5.75 7.57
CA THR A 504 -19.47 -6.57 7.79
C THR A 504 -19.10 -8.04 7.60
N VAL A 505 -19.35 -8.86 8.60
CA VAL A 505 -19.09 -10.30 8.55
C VAL A 505 -20.34 -11.06 8.15
N VAL A 506 -20.25 -11.89 7.12
CA VAL A 506 -21.28 -12.80 6.63
C VAL A 506 -20.85 -14.22 6.95
N PRO A 507 -21.39 -14.85 8.02
CA PRO A 507 -20.89 -16.14 8.50
C PRO A 507 -21.48 -17.36 7.77
N GLY A 508 -22.53 -17.17 6.98
CA GLY A 508 -23.33 -18.25 6.37
C GLY A 508 -23.20 -18.36 4.85
N ALA A 509 -22.15 -17.81 4.28
CA ALA A 509 -21.89 -17.94 2.84
C ALA A 509 -21.57 -19.38 2.44
N LEU A 510 -21.91 -19.72 1.20
CA LEU A 510 -21.66 -21.05 0.61
C LEU A 510 -20.89 -20.88 -0.69
N VAL A 511 -19.82 -21.67 -0.87
CA VAL A 511 -18.96 -21.58 -2.05
C VAL A 511 -18.84 -22.93 -2.74
N GLU A 512 -18.51 -22.91 -4.02
CA GLU A 512 -18.32 -24.14 -4.81
C GLU A 512 -17.11 -24.98 -4.32
N PRO A 513 -17.11 -26.31 -4.52
CA PRO A 513 -16.07 -27.22 -4.00
C PRO A 513 -14.66 -26.93 -4.48
N SER A 514 -14.49 -26.31 -5.65
CA SER A 514 -13.16 -25.97 -6.19
C SER A 514 -12.37 -24.97 -5.33
N LEU A 515 -13.02 -24.38 -4.32
CA LEU A 515 -12.40 -23.45 -3.37
C LEU A 515 -11.91 -24.13 -2.08
N ALA A 516 -12.03 -25.47 -1.97
CA ALA A 516 -11.58 -26.21 -0.77
C ALA A 516 -10.12 -25.95 -0.41
N ASP A 517 -9.26 -25.79 -1.42
CA ASP A 517 -7.81 -25.55 -1.29
C ASP A 517 -7.42 -24.11 -1.63
N ALA A 518 -8.33 -23.15 -1.42
CA ALA A 518 -8.05 -21.74 -1.69
C ALA A 518 -6.87 -21.25 -0.83
N GLN A 519 -5.83 -20.76 -1.51
CA GLN A 519 -4.61 -20.31 -0.85
C GLN A 519 -4.74 -18.85 -0.38
N PRO A 520 -4.27 -18.50 0.83
CA PRO A 520 -4.27 -17.13 1.33
C PRO A 520 -3.65 -16.13 0.33
N GLY A 521 -4.29 -14.98 0.18
CA GLY A 521 -3.87 -13.91 -0.73
C GLY A 521 -4.19 -14.16 -2.20
N LYS A 522 -4.75 -15.34 -2.57
CA LYS A 522 -5.25 -15.57 -3.93
C LYS A 522 -6.65 -15.04 -4.08
N THR A 523 -6.82 -14.16 -5.06
CA THR A 523 -8.10 -13.50 -5.35
C THR A 523 -8.84 -14.22 -6.48
N VAL A 524 -10.13 -14.45 -6.26
CA VAL A 524 -11.09 -14.98 -7.22
C VAL A 524 -12.20 -13.97 -7.44
N GLN A 525 -12.95 -14.09 -8.52
CA GLN A 525 -14.21 -13.37 -8.68
C GLN A 525 -15.37 -14.28 -8.30
N PHE A 526 -16.14 -13.94 -7.25
CA PHE A 526 -17.48 -14.53 -7.09
C PHE A 526 -18.37 -13.89 -8.16
N GLU A 527 -18.81 -14.70 -9.13
CA GLU A 527 -19.57 -14.22 -10.28
C GLU A 527 -20.73 -13.35 -9.85
N ARG A 528 -20.88 -12.17 -10.47
CA ARG A 528 -21.92 -11.16 -10.21
C ARG A 528 -21.79 -10.39 -8.87
N LEU A 529 -20.91 -10.82 -7.93
CA LEU A 529 -20.79 -10.22 -6.60
C LEU A 529 -19.58 -9.30 -6.46
N GLY A 530 -18.38 -9.77 -6.82
CA GLY A 530 -17.15 -9.02 -6.62
C GLY A 530 -15.90 -9.88 -6.67
N TYR A 531 -14.79 -9.29 -6.24
CA TYR A 531 -13.52 -9.98 -6.07
C TYR A 531 -13.30 -10.30 -4.60
N PHE A 532 -12.84 -11.51 -4.32
CA PHE A 532 -12.66 -12.01 -2.97
C PHE A 532 -11.33 -12.77 -2.86
N ALA A 533 -10.57 -12.43 -1.85
CA ALA A 533 -9.30 -13.10 -1.54
C ALA A 533 -9.48 -14.07 -0.38
N ALA A 534 -8.91 -15.27 -0.48
CA ALA A 534 -8.83 -16.15 0.68
C ALA A 534 -7.96 -15.50 1.75
N ASP A 535 -8.49 -15.41 2.98
CA ASP A 535 -7.78 -14.84 4.13
C ASP A 535 -6.83 -15.87 4.78
N ALA A 536 -5.80 -15.36 5.45
CA ALA A 536 -4.86 -16.17 6.22
C ALA A 536 -5.53 -16.90 7.41
N ASP A 537 -6.70 -16.44 7.84
CA ASP A 537 -7.51 -17.10 8.87
C ASP A 537 -8.21 -18.37 8.37
N SER A 538 -8.21 -18.62 7.04
CA SER A 538 -8.81 -19.81 6.44
C SER A 538 -8.14 -21.09 6.96
N ARG A 539 -8.96 -22.11 7.23
CA ARG A 539 -8.54 -23.45 7.63
C ARG A 539 -9.37 -24.48 6.89
N ALA A 540 -8.91 -25.71 6.86
CA ALA A 540 -9.69 -26.82 6.29
C ALA A 540 -11.07 -26.92 6.96
N GLY A 541 -12.13 -26.81 6.17
CA GLY A 541 -13.52 -26.79 6.63
C GLY A 541 -14.00 -25.48 7.27
N ALA A 542 -13.17 -24.43 7.32
CA ALA A 542 -13.52 -23.09 7.81
C ALA A 542 -12.87 -22.02 6.92
N LEU A 543 -13.40 -21.87 5.74
CA LEU A 543 -12.91 -20.90 4.74
C LEU A 543 -13.30 -19.48 5.15
N VAL A 544 -12.38 -18.54 4.94
CA VAL A 544 -12.60 -17.12 5.15
C VAL A 544 -12.19 -16.37 3.89
N PHE A 545 -13.07 -15.49 3.40
CA PHE A 545 -12.81 -14.66 2.24
C PHE A 545 -12.99 -13.17 2.55
N ASN A 546 -12.01 -12.38 2.16
CA ASN A 546 -12.05 -10.92 2.21
C ASN A 546 -12.55 -10.36 0.89
N ARG A 547 -13.59 -9.53 0.90
CA ARG A 547 -13.97 -8.80 -0.31
C ARG A 547 -12.91 -7.77 -0.66
N THR A 548 -12.21 -8.01 -1.76
CA THR A 548 -11.22 -7.08 -2.33
C THR A 548 -11.92 -5.85 -2.89
N LEU A 549 -12.80 -6.05 -3.87
CA LEU A 549 -13.55 -4.99 -4.57
C LEU A 549 -14.92 -5.48 -5.02
N THR A 550 -15.83 -4.52 -5.24
CA THR A 550 -17.09 -4.76 -5.97
C THR A 550 -16.86 -4.80 -7.48
N LEU A 551 -17.78 -5.41 -8.24
CA LEU A 551 -17.75 -5.39 -9.71
C LEU A 551 -18.06 -4.01 -10.29
N LYS A 552 -18.84 -3.19 -9.58
CA LYS A 552 -19.25 -1.86 -10.07
C LYS A 552 -18.05 -0.92 -10.02
N ASP A 553 -17.70 -0.39 -11.16
CA ASP A 553 -16.72 0.67 -11.29
C ASP A 553 -17.37 2.02 -10.95
N THR A 554 -17.04 2.54 -9.76
CA THR A 554 -17.51 3.87 -9.32
C THR A 554 -16.73 4.98 -10.02
N TRP A 555 -15.46 4.75 -10.37
CA TRP A 555 -14.61 5.70 -11.05
C TRP A 555 -15.03 5.93 -12.52
N ALA A 556 -15.40 4.88 -13.24
CA ALA A 556 -15.94 5.02 -14.60
C ALA A 556 -17.18 5.93 -14.64
N LYS A 557 -17.99 5.95 -13.56
CA LYS A 557 -19.13 6.86 -13.46
C LYS A 557 -18.72 8.31 -13.20
N VAL A 558 -17.63 8.55 -12.49
CA VAL A 558 -17.07 9.88 -12.24
C VAL A 558 -16.48 10.43 -13.54
N GLN A 559 -15.70 9.64 -14.26
CA GLN A 559 -15.16 10.01 -15.57
C GLN A 559 -16.25 10.36 -16.59
N ALA A 560 -17.34 9.57 -16.64
CA ALA A 560 -18.46 9.83 -17.54
C ALA A 560 -19.27 11.10 -17.20
N ARG A 561 -19.11 11.66 -15.99
CA ARG A 561 -19.80 12.89 -15.54
C ARG A 561 -18.91 14.14 -15.66
N GLY A 562 -17.61 13.98 -15.79
CA GLY A 562 -16.61 15.07 -15.86
C GLY A 562 -16.05 15.33 -17.26
N GLY A 563 -16.60 14.65 -18.31
CA GLY A 563 -16.28 14.89 -19.71
C GLY A 563 -17.28 15.83 -20.36
#